data_ce2cf01de146bdc11e4fa2215520c879
#
_entry.id   ce2cf01de146bdc11e4fa2215520c879
#
_cell.length_a   1.000
_cell.length_b   1.000
_cell.length_c   1.000
_cell.angle_alpha   90.00
_cell.angle_beta   90.00
_cell.angle_gamma   90.00
#
_symmetry.space_group_name_H-M   'P 1'
#
loop_
_entity.id
_entity.type
_entity.pdbx_description
1 polymer ?
#
loop_
_entity_poly.entity_id
_entity_poly.type
_entity_poly.pdbx_seq_one_letter_code
_entity_poly.pdbx_strand_id
1 'polypeptide(L)'
;MKVGILNVQWLNNMGSVLLAFAVQKKLDQMGIENEVINFMTQKLDENGEIPSVHKEEKASSFKKIENFNKFRKNHLRLSRDYVGISEADEIDYDAYILGSDTVWTPLRVHDDESYMFYFEFCKDKPAKKIS
;
A
#
# COMPACT_ATOMS: atom_id res chain seq x y z
N MET A 1 -1.29 12.65 -16.62
CA MET A 1 -0.29 11.94 -15.81
C MET A 1 -1.01 11.37 -14.58
N LYS A 2 -0.95 10.07 -14.44
CA LYS A 2 -1.52 9.36 -13.28
C LYS A 2 -0.41 8.82 -12.40
N VAL A 3 -0.50 9.07 -11.09
CA VAL A 3 0.52 8.69 -10.10
C VAL A 3 0.02 7.54 -9.23
N GLY A 4 0.82 6.47 -9.13
CA GLY A 4 0.61 5.39 -8.20
C GLY A 4 1.35 5.65 -6.88
N ILE A 5 0.64 5.59 -5.76
CA ILE A 5 1.21 5.76 -4.41
C ILE A 5 1.46 4.37 -3.82
N LEU A 6 2.72 4.02 -3.61
CA LEU A 6 3.14 2.81 -2.90
C LEU A 6 3.26 3.10 -1.41
N ASN A 7 2.59 2.30 -0.59
CA ASN A 7 2.59 2.43 0.85
C ASN A 7 2.10 1.12 1.49
N VAL A 8 2.51 0.85 2.72
CA VAL A 8 2.06 -0.33 3.50
C VAL A 8 0.71 -0.08 4.21
N GLN A 9 -0.23 0.55 3.54
CA GLN A 9 -1.51 0.97 4.11
C GLN A 9 -2.43 -0.20 4.51
N TRP A 10 -2.19 -1.41 3.97
CA TRP A 10 -2.95 -2.61 4.36
C TRP A 10 -2.71 -3.04 5.81
N LEU A 11 -1.59 -2.64 6.40
CA LEU A 11 -1.36 -2.84 7.82
C LEU A 11 -2.28 -1.92 8.63
N ASN A 12 -2.79 -2.42 9.76
CA ASN A 12 -3.61 -1.64 10.67
C ASN A 12 -2.73 -0.72 11.55
N ASN A 13 -1.93 0.11 10.89
CA ASN A 13 -1.02 1.08 11.47
C ASN A 13 -1.47 2.51 11.09
N MET A 14 -1.70 3.34 12.11
CA MET A 14 -2.19 4.70 11.93
C MET A 14 -1.23 5.54 11.07
N GLY A 15 0.07 5.44 11.30
CA GLY A 15 1.09 6.20 10.57
C GLY A 15 1.04 5.89 9.08
N SER A 16 1.01 4.61 8.72
CA SER A 16 0.99 4.18 7.31
C SER A 16 -0.28 4.65 6.58
N VAL A 17 -1.43 4.49 7.22
CA VAL A 17 -2.72 4.87 6.60
C VAL A 17 -2.84 6.39 6.46
N LEU A 18 -2.43 7.17 7.47
CA LEU A 18 -2.46 8.63 7.41
C LEU A 18 -1.44 9.19 6.42
N LEU A 19 -0.27 8.55 6.28
CA LEU A 19 0.72 8.96 5.29
C LEU A 19 0.21 8.77 3.87
N ALA A 20 -0.41 7.62 3.56
CA ALA A 20 -1.04 7.40 2.26
C ALA A 20 -2.10 8.47 1.96
N PHE A 21 -2.93 8.78 2.95
CA PHE A 21 -3.95 9.84 2.85
C PHE A 21 -3.33 11.22 2.61
N ALA A 22 -2.28 11.58 3.35
CA ALA A 22 -1.62 12.88 3.22
C ALA A 22 -0.97 13.06 1.83
N VAL A 23 -0.28 12.03 1.34
CA VAL A 23 0.32 12.05 -0.02
C VAL A 23 -0.77 12.20 -1.08
N GLN A 24 -1.86 11.40 -0.98
CA GLN A 24 -3.00 11.51 -1.88
C GLN A 24 -3.58 12.93 -1.88
N LYS A 25 -3.83 13.51 -0.71
CA LYS A 25 -4.35 14.88 -0.58
C LYS A 25 -3.42 15.93 -1.15
N LYS A 26 -2.12 15.76 -0.97
CA LYS A 26 -1.15 16.69 -1.55
C LYS A 26 -1.16 16.65 -3.08
N LEU A 27 -1.23 15.47 -3.67
CA LEU A 27 -1.33 15.32 -5.13
C LEU A 27 -2.66 15.89 -5.65
N ASP A 28 -3.77 15.71 -4.92
CA ASP A 28 -5.07 16.32 -5.25
C ASP A 28 -4.98 17.85 -5.30
N GLN A 29 -4.34 18.47 -4.31
CA GLN A 29 -4.11 19.92 -4.28
C GLN A 29 -3.27 20.44 -5.45
N MET A 30 -2.40 19.58 -5.98
CA MET A 30 -1.56 19.88 -7.15
C MET A 30 -2.30 19.59 -8.47
N GLY A 31 -3.53 19.11 -8.44
CA GLY A 31 -4.31 18.73 -9.62
C GLY A 31 -3.77 17.47 -10.34
N ILE A 32 -3.05 16.61 -9.62
CA ILE A 32 -2.44 15.40 -10.17
C ILE A 32 -3.36 14.20 -9.89
N GLU A 33 -3.77 13.51 -10.96
CA GLU A 33 -4.52 12.26 -10.85
C GLU A 33 -3.66 11.20 -10.14
N ASN A 34 -4.23 10.56 -9.13
CA ASN A 34 -3.48 9.61 -8.33
C ASN A 34 -4.39 8.56 -7.69
N GLU A 35 -3.82 7.41 -7.34
CA GLU A 35 -4.46 6.41 -6.47
C GLU A 35 -3.41 5.68 -5.64
N VAL A 36 -3.83 5.12 -4.51
CA VAL A 36 -2.98 4.29 -3.65
C VAL A 36 -3.00 2.87 -4.19
N ILE A 37 -1.84 2.35 -4.54
CA ILE A 37 -1.69 0.98 -5.06
C ILE A 37 -1.99 0.00 -3.93
N ASN A 38 -3.05 -0.79 -4.09
CA ASN A 38 -3.45 -1.78 -3.09
C ASN A 38 -2.73 -3.10 -3.33
N PHE A 39 -1.42 -3.10 -3.07
CA PHE A 39 -0.57 -4.28 -3.16
C PHE A 39 -0.47 -4.96 -1.81
N MET A 40 -0.60 -6.27 -1.81
CA MET A 40 -0.48 -7.13 -0.63
C MET A 40 0.40 -8.34 -0.94
N THR A 41 1.29 -8.69 -0.02
CA THR A 41 2.14 -9.88 -0.17
C THR A 41 1.36 -11.18 -0.03
N GLN A 42 0.27 -11.14 0.72
CA GLN A 42 -0.63 -12.26 0.94
C GLN A 42 -2.07 -11.77 0.92
N LYS A 43 -2.98 -12.64 0.50
CA LYS A 43 -4.41 -12.35 0.56
C LYS A 43 -4.84 -12.22 2.02
N LEU A 44 -5.56 -11.14 2.32
CA LEU A 44 -6.17 -10.95 3.63
C LEU A 44 -7.21 -12.03 3.90
N ASP A 45 -7.37 -12.42 5.16
CA ASP A 45 -8.44 -13.33 5.58
C ASP A 45 -9.82 -12.64 5.53
N GLU A 46 -10.86 -13.36 5.90
CA GLU A 46 -12.24 -12.86 5.95
C GLU A 46 -12.42 -11.66 6.91
N ASN A 47 -11.49 -11.45 7.84
CA ASN A 47 -11.47 -10.34 8.78
C ASN A 47 -10.62 -9.16 8.29
N GLY A 48 -9.96 -9.28 7.12
CA GLY A 48 -9.05 -8.29 6.58
C GLY A 48 -7.69 -8.27 7.26
N GLU A 49 -7.25 -9.39 7.82
CA GLU A 49 -5.93 -9.56 8.46
C GLU A 49 -5.02 -10.48 7.64
N ILE A 50 -3.70 -10.27 7.79
CA ILE A 50 -2.70 -11.21 7.25
C ILE A 50 -2.69 -12.44 8.16
N PRO A 51 -2.98 -13.64 7.64
CA PRO A 51 -3.20 -14.85 8.46
C PRO A 51 -2.09 -15.23 9.43
N SER A 52 -0.88 -14.75 9.21
CA SER A 52 0.32 -15.11 9.99
C SER A 52 0.62 -14.17 11.17
N VAL A 53 -0.04 -13.02 11.30
CA VAL A 53 0.45 -11.96 12.18
C VAL A 53 -0.19 -11.89 13.56
N HIS A 54 -1.42 -12.38 13.77
CA HIS A 54 -2.07 -12.20 15.07
C HIS A 54 -2.96 -13.37 15.52
N LYS A 55 -2.43 -14.20 16.41
CA LYS A 55 -3.24 -15.21 17.12
C LYS A 55 -3.74 -14.80 18.52
N GLU A 56 -3.37 -13.65 19.08
CA GLU A 56 -3.54 -13.39 20.51
C GLU A 56 -4.33 -12.14 20.96
N GLU A 57 -4.86 -11.29 20.06
CA GLU A 57 -5.62 -10.09 20.48
C GLU A 57 -7.07 -10.12 19.97
N LYS A 58 -7.94 -10.86 20.65
CA LYS A 58 -9.22 -11.32 20.05
C LYS A 58 -10.46 -10.41 20.11
N ALA A 59 -10.52 -9.32 20.85
CA ALA A 59 -11.75 -8.53 20.93
C ALA A 59 -11.59 -7.01 20.68
N SER A 60 -10.54 -6.39 21.15
CA SER A 60 -10.24 -4.98 20.85
C SER A 60 -9.77 -4.79 19.39
N SER A 61 -9.28 -5.86 18.80
CA SER A 61 -8.76 -5.91 17.43
C SER A 61 -9.86 -5.70 16.38
N PHE A 62 -11.01 -6.34 16.49
CA PHE A 62 -12.08 -6.26 15.48
C PHE A 62 -12.57 -4.82 15.24
N LYS A 63 -12.86 -4.09 16.30
CA LYS A 63 -13.32 -2.70 16.20
C LYS A 63 -12.25 -1.79 15.60
N LYS A 64 -10.98 -2.05 15.92
CA LYS A 64 -9.83 -1.34 15.34
C LYS A 64 -9.74 -1.61 13.84
N ILE A 65 -9.80 -2.88 13.43
CA ILE A 65 -9.75 -3.30 12.02
C ILE A 65 -10.90 -2.67 11.24
N GLU A 66 -12.12 -2.76 11.78
CA GLU A 66 -13.31 -2.15 11.16
C GLU A 66 -13.12 -0.65 10.94
N ASN A 67 -12.58 0.08 11.91
CA ASN A 67 -12.31 1.51 11.80
C ASN A 67 -11.27 1.81 10.71
N PHE A 68 -10.19 1.01 10.62
CA PHE A 68 -9.20 1.16 9.56
C PHE A 68 -9.80 0.90 8.17
N ASN A 69 -10.57 -0.18 8.03
CA ASN A 69 -11.23 -0.52 6.76
C ASN A 69 -12.22 0.56 6.35
N LYS A 70 -13.00 1.09 7.30
CA LYS A 70 -13.92 2.22 7.06
C LYS A 70 -13.16 3.48 6.64
N PHE A 71 -12.03 3.78 7.28
CA PHE A 71 -11.21 4.92 6.91
C PHE A 71 -10.66 4.76 5.48
N ARG A 72 -10.06 3.62 5.16
CA ARG A 72 -9.54 3.33 3.81
C ARG A 72 -10.63 3.50 2.75
N LYS A 73 -11.78 2.86 2.97
CA LYS A 73 -12.91 2.93 2.04
C LYS A 73 -13.43 4.34 1.81
N ASN A 74 -13.46 5.17 2.85
CA ASN A 74 -14.06 6.50 2.77
C ASN A 74 -13.06 7.59 2.34
N HIS A 75 -11.77 7.38 2.51
CA HIS A 75 -10.78 8.45 2.38
C HIS A 75 -9.64 8.15 1.40
N LEU A 76 -9.37 6.88 1.07
CA LEU A 76 -8.35 6.52 0.10
C LEU A 76 -8.98 6.10 -1.23
N ARG A 77 -8.40 6.57 -2.33
CA ARG A 77 -8.63 6.01 -3.66
C ARG A 77 -7.67 4.83 -3.83
N LEU A 78 -8.16 3.64 -3.54
CA LEU A 78 -7.39 2.42 -3.72
C LEU A 78 -7.54 1.93 -5.17
N SER A 79 -6.45 1.44 -5.74
CA SER A 79 -6.50 0.63 -6.97
C SER A 79 -7.28 -0.67 -6.72
N ARG A 80 -7.43 -1.49 -7.75
CA ARG A 80 -7.78 -2.89 -7.54
C ARG A 80 -6.74 -3.58 -6.65
N ASP A 81 -7.11 -4.71 -6.09
CA ASP A 81 -6.17 -5.53 -5.34
C ASP A 81 -5.11 -6.13 -6.29
N TYR A 82 -3.86 -6.08 -5.86
CA TYR A 82 -2.73 -6.79 -6.45
C TYR A 82 -2.11 -7.69 -5.39
N VAL A 83 -2.06 -8.99 -5.63
CA VAL A 83 -1.58 -9.97 -4.65
C VAL A 83 -0.36 -10.70 -5.18
N GLY A 84 0.78 -10.54 -4.49
CA GLY A 84 2.04 -11.17 -4.85
C GLY A 84 2.71 -10.61 -6.11
N ILE A 85 3.91 -11.08 -6.39
CA ILE A 85 4.75 -10.60 -7.51
C ILE A 85 4.07 -10.81 -8.87
N SER A 86 3.33 -11.90 -9.02
CA SER A 86 2.71 -12.24 -10.31
C SER A 86 1.72 -11.19 -10.83
N GLU A 87 1.11 -10.43 -9.93
CA GLU A 87 0.19 -9.35 -10.30
C GLU A 87 0.86 -7.98 -10.31
N ALA A 88 2.05 -7.84 -9.75
CA ALA A 88 2.77 -6.57 -9.68
C ALA A 88 3.14 -6.03 -11.06
N ASP A 89 3.44 -6.89 -12.02
CA ASP A 89 3.82 -6.49 -13.38
C ASP A 89 2.67 -5.83 -14.16
N GLU A 90 1.42 -6.05 -13.73
CA GLU A 90 0.24 -5.41 -14.30
C GLU A 90 0.02 -3.98 -13.80
N ILE A 91 0.76 -3.55 -12.77
CA ILE A 91 0.67 -2.21 -12.21
C ILE A 91 1.31 -1.22 -13.18
N ASP A 92 0.53 -0.27 -13.68
CA ASP A 92 0.99 0.68 -14.69
C ASP A 92 0.53 2.11 -14.39
N TYR A 93 1.53 2.99 -14.14
CA TYR A 93 1.36 4.42 -13.90
C TYR A 93 2.48 5.22 -14.55
N ASP A 94 2.22 6.50 -14.81
CA ASP A 94 3.23 7.43 -15.36
C ASP A 94 4.32 7.77 -14.34
N ALA A 95 3.99 7.71 -13.06
CA ALA A 95 4.95 7.90 -11.97
C ALA A 95 4.54 7.10 -10.72
N TYR A 96 5.53 6.76 -9.91
CA TYR A 96 5.35 6.08 -8.64
C TYR A 96 5.94 6.91 -7.50
N ILE A 97 5.22 7.03 -6.41
CA ILE A 97 5.69 7.64 -5.16
C ILE A 97 5.68 6.57 -4.07
N LEU A 98 6.84 6.31 -3.49
CA LEU A 98 6.97 5.46 -2.31
C LEU A 98 6.95 6.35 -1.06
N GLY A 99 5.93 6.20 -0.26
CA GLY A 99 5.76 6.94 0.99
C GLY A 99 5.45 6.01 2.15
N SER A 100 6.49 5.53 2.82
CA SER A 100 6.35 4.77 4.08
C SER A 100 7.66 4.78 4.84
N ASP A 101 7.58 4.66 6.16
CA ASP A 101 8.76 4.41 6.98
C ASP A 101 9.18 2.94 6.87
N THR A 102 10.41 2.63 7.21
CA THR A 102 10.98 1.26 7.30
C THR A 102 10.91 0.40 6.03
N VAL A 103 10.47 0.91 4.89
CA VAL A 103 10.41 0.15 3.62
C VAL A 103 11.79 -0.22 3.07
N TRP A 104 12.83 0.51 3.49
CA TRP A 104 14.23 0.27 3.13
C TRP A 104 14.99 -0.58 4.15
N THR A 105 14.31 -1.17 5.14
CA THR A 105 14.95 -1.95 6.19
C THR A 105 15.17 -3.40 5.73
N PRO A 106 16.42 -3.89 5.60
CA PRO A 106 16.70 -5.23 5.07
C PRO A 106 16.12 -6.37 5.91
N LEU A 107 15.83 -6.13 7.18
CA LEU A 107 15.41 -7.14 8.15
C LEU A 107 13.91 -7.51 8.12
N ARG A 108 13.10 -6.81 7.32
CA ARG A 108 11.65 -7.02 7.24
C ARG A 108 11.15 -7.35 5.85
N VAL A 109 12.05 -7.54 4.93
CA VAL A 109 11.66 -7.62 3.54
C VAL A 109 11.42 -9.08 3.18
N HIS A 110 10.16 -9.46 3.06
CA HIS A 110 9.75 -10.59 2.25
C HIS A 110 10.13 -10.28 0.80
N ASP A 111 10.50 -11.26 0.02
CA ASP A 111 10.93 -11.07 -1.38
C ASP A 111 9.95 -10.22 -2.19
N ASP A 112 8.64 -10.43 -1.98
CA ASP A 112 7.56 -9.67 -2.64
C ASP A 112 7.55 -8.18 -2.25
N GLU A 113 7.81 -7.84 -0.99
CA GLU A 113 7.88 -6.46 -0.53
C GLU A 113 9.10 -5.75 -1.10
N SER A 114 10.25 -6.43 -1.16
CA SER A 114 11.44 -5.91 -1.81
C SER A 114 11.15 -5.58 -3.26
N TYR A 115 10.53 -6.50 -3.99
CA TYR A 115 10.20 -6.33 -5.39
C TYR A 115 9.36 -5.06 -5.64
N MET A 116 8.41 -4.77 -4.75
CA MET A 116 7.59 -3.56 -4.83
C MET A 116 8.34 -2.30 -4.40
N PHE A 117 8.96 -2.30 -3.22
CA PHE A 117 9.53 -1.09 -2.63
C PHE A 117 10.84 -0.64 -3.25
N TYR A 118 11.56 -1.53 -3.91
CA TYR A 118 12.73 -1.18 -4.74
C TYR A 118 12.36 -0.90 -6.20
N PHE A 119 11.06 -0.84 -6.53
CA PHE A 119 10.56 -0.57 -7.87
C PHE A 119 11.00 -1.58 -8.94
N GLU A 120 11.31 -2.83 -8.55
CA GLU A 120 11.72 -3.87 -9.47
C GLU A 120 10.62 -4.21 -10.49
N PHE A 121 9.34 -4.22 -10.05
CA PHE A 121 8.17 -4.47 -10.90
C PHE A 121 8.02 -3.45 -12.07
N CYS A 122 8.66 -2.31 -11.95
CA CYS A 122 8.56 -1.26 -12.98
C CYS A 122 9.94 -0.74 -13.41
N LYS A 123 11.01 -1.51 -13.18
CA LYS A 123 12.38 -1.07 -13.52
C LYS A 123 12.56 -0.69 -15.00
N ASP A 124 11.94 -1.46 -15.89
CA ASP A 124 12.02 -1.29 -17.33
C ASP A 124 10.91 -0.38 -17.91
N LYS A 125 10.00 0.12 -17.05
CA LYS A 125 8.95 1.06 -17.45
C LYS A 125 9.47 2.51 -17.44
N PRO A 126 9.05 3.36 -18.38
CA PRO A 126 9.52 4.75 -18.48
C PRO A 126 8.97 5.66 -17.38
N ALA A 127 8.35 5.10 -16.35
CA ALA A 127 7.73 5.83 -15.27
C ALA A 127 8.75 6.50 -14.34
N LYS A 128 8.42 7.69 -13.82
CA LYS A 128 9.21 8.36 -12.78
C LYS A 128 9.03 7.64 -11.44
N LYS A 129 10.14 7.47 -10.70
CA LYS A 129 10.18 6.82 -9.40
C LYS A 129 10.68 7.82 -8.36
N ILE A 130 9.89 8.03 -7.30
CA ILE A 130 10.13 9.02 -6.24
C ILE A 130 9.99 8.29 -4.89
N SER A 131 11.01 8.44 -4.02
CA SER A 131 10.98 7.86 -2.66
C SER A 131 11.50 8.87 -1.65
#